data_311d348be3af662f453cef25e3d57f2f
#
_entry.id   311d348be3af662f453cef25e3d57f2f
#
_cell.length_a   1.000
_cell.length_b   1.000
_cell.length_c   1.000
_cell.angle_alpha   90.00
_cell.angle_beta   90.00
_cell.angle_gamma   90.00
#
_symmetry.space_group_name_H-M   'P 1'
#
loop_
_entity.id
_entity.type
_entity.pdbx_description
1 polymer ?
#
loop_
_entity_poly.entity_id
_entity_poly.type
_entity_poly.pdbx_seq_one_letter_code
_entity_poly.pdbx_strand_id
1 'polypeptide(L)' 'MKHKKNPAYQAKAELMQEIEKLQQALETANSNFENVCDPDLIDSYIYEINALSFRYKYLLRQVQDIHV' A
#
# COMPACT_ATOMS: atom_id res chain seq x y z
N MET A 1 17.97 24.29 16.57
CA MET A 1 18.17 23.27 16.95
C MET A 1 17.77 22.33 16.14
N LYS A 2 18.05 21.43 16.19
CA LYS A 2 17.72 20.59 15.55
C LYS A 2 17.46 19.46 16.13
N HIS A 3 16.47 18.87 15.87
CA HIS A 3 16.20 17.67 16.39
C HIS A 3 16.90 16.63 15.65
N LYS A 4 17.48 15.72 16.39
CA LYS A 4 17.97 14.59 15.80
C LYS A 4 16.83 13.69 15.58
N LYS A 5 16.55 13.29 14.37
CA LYS A 5 15.45 12.39 14.07
C LYS A 5 15.83 10.98 14.46
N ASN A 6 14.91 10.29 15.16
CA ASN A 6 15.06 8.89 15.46
C ASN A 6 14.89 8.10 14.15
N PRO A 7 15.90 7.30 13.71
CA PRO A 7 15.78 6.56 12.46
C PRO A 7 14.59 5.63 12.42
N ALA A 8 14.24 4.98 13.53
CA ALA A 8 13.08 4.08 13.55
C ALA A 8 11.78 4.87 13.37
N TYR A 9 11.68 6.03 13.98
CA TYR A 9 10.53 6.88 13.84
C TYR A 9 10.36 7.36 12.40
N GLN A 10 11.46 7.76 11.80
CA GLN A 10 11.44 8.23 10.40
C GLN A 10 11.09 7.09 9.45
N ALA A 11 11.64 5.89 9.68
CA ALA A 11 11.32 4.73 8.87
C ALA A 11 9.84 4.39 8.96
N LYS A 12 9.27 4.48 10.16
CA LYS A 12 7.85 4.22 10.35
C LYS A 12 7.00 5.23 9.59
N ALA A 13 7.37 6.50 9.64
CA ALA A 13 6.64 7.54 8.95
C ALA A 13 6.65 7.30 7.43
N GLU A 14 7.80 6.91 6.89
CA GLU A 14 7.92 6.61 5.47
C GLU A 14 7.07 5.42 5.07
N LEU A 15 7.06 4.38 5.90
CA LEU A 15 6.22 3.20 5.65
C LEU A 15 4.74 3.56 5.68
N MET A 16 4.35 4.41 6.61
CA MET A 16 2.96 4.84 6.70
C MET A 16 2.52 5.60 5.45
N GLN A 17 3.41 6.42 4.89
CA GLN A 17 3.13 7.10 3.64
C GLN A 17 2.97 6.13 2.49
N GLU A 18 3.81 5.11 2.44
CA GLU A 18 3.71 4.06 1.42
C GLU A 18 2.40 3.32 1.54
N ILE A 19 1.99 3.01 2.76
CA ILE A 19 0.73 2.32 3.02
C ILE A 19 -0.45 3.16 2.54
N GLU A 20 -0.42 4.47 2.80
CA GLU A 20 -1.46 5.37 2.33
C GLU A 20 -1.58 5.36 0.81
N LYS A 21 -0.45 5.39 0.13
CA LYS A 21 -0.45 5.34 -1.33
C LYS A 21 -1.02 4.04 -1.84
N LEU A 22 -0.69 2.93 -1.17
CA LEU A 22 -1.24 1.63 -1.54
C LEU A 22 -2.73 1.55 -1.31
N GLN A 23 -3.21 2.12 -0.22
CA GLN A 23 -4.66 2.16 0.03
C GLN A 23 -5.38 2.90 -1.07
N GLN A 24 -4.83 4.03 -1.51
CA GLN A 24 -5.41 4.80 -2.61
C GLN A 24 -5.38 4.00 -3.91
N ALA A 25 -4.27 3.31 -4.18
CA ALA A 25 -4.16 2.49 -5.38
C ALA A 25 -5.17 1.35 -5.36
N LEU A 26 -5.37 0.73 -4.20
CA LEU A 26 -6.36 -0.33 -4.05
C LEU A 26 -7.77 0.18 -4.28
N GLU A 27 -8.09 1.34 -3.72
CA GLU A 27 -9.42 1.94 -3.91
C GLU A 27 -9.67 2.24 -5.38
N THR A 28 -8.66 2.79 -6.06
CA THR A 28 -8.76 3.10 -7.47
C THR A 28 -8.95 1.83 -8.30
N ALA A 29 -8.14 0.80 -8.02
CA ALA A 29 -8.23 -0.46 -8.75
C ALA A 29 -9.59 -1.12 -8.54
N ASN A 30 -10.11 -1.12 -7.32
CA ASN A 30 -11.42 -1.68 -7.02
C ASN A 30 -12.53 -0.90 -7.73
N SER A 31 -12.44 0.41 -7.74
CA SER A 31 -13.41 1.26 -8.40
C SER A 31 -13.42 0.99 -9.92
N ASN A 32 -12.24 0.89 -10.51
CA ASN A 32 -12.13 0.61 -11.93
C ASN A 32 -12.65 -0.78 -12.26
N PHE A 33 -12.38 -1.74 -11.38
CA PHE A 33 -12.83 -3.11 -11.56
C PHE A 33 -14.35 -3.20 -11.62
N GLU A 34 -15.03 -2.40 -10.80
CA GLU A 34 -16.51 -2.41 -10.77
C GLU A 34 -17.13 -1.96 -12.08
N ASN A 35 -16.39 -1.19 -12.87
CA ASN A 35 -16.92 -0.61 -14.10
C ASN A 35 -16.44 -1.32 -15.37
N VAL A 36 -15.65 -2.36 -15.21
CA VAL A 36 -15.06 -3.03 -16.36
C VAL A 36 -15.96 -4.18 -16.79
N CYS A 37 -16.06 -4.38 -18.12
CA CYS A 37 -16.84 -5.49 -18.69
C CYS A 37 -15.99 -6.45 -19.51
N ASP A 38 -14.84 -5.98 -20.00
CA ASP A 38 -13.97 -6.79 -20.85
C ASP A 38 -13.29 -7.87 -20.01
N PRO A 39 -13.39 -9.16 -20.39
CA PRO A 39 -12.79 -10.24 -19.57
C PRO A 39 -11.29 -10.12 -19.37
N ASP A 40 -10.56 -9.62 -20.37
CA ASP A 40 -9.11 -9.47 -20.22
C ASP A 40 -8.78 -8.39 -19.20
N LEU A 41 -9.55 -7.32 -19.18
CA LEU A 41 -9.36 -6.26 -18.19
C LEU A 41 -9.80 -6.71 -16.80
N ILE A 42 -10.83 -7.52 -16.71
CA ILE A 42 -11.26 -8.09 -15.44
C ILE A 42 -10.10 -8.87 -14.81
N ASP A 43 -9.48 -9.74 -15.60
CA ASP A 43 -8.35 -10.54 -15.11
C ASP A 43 -7.19 -9.64 -14.71
N SER A 44 -6.91 -8.62 -15.51
CA SER A 44 -5.84 -7.68 -15.21
C SER A 44 -6.05 -7.01 -13.86
N TYR A 45 -7.26 -6.55 -13.58
CA TYR A 45 -7.55 -5.90 -12.30
C TYR A 45 -7.49 -6.89 -11.13
N ILE A 46 -7.91 -8.13 -11.35
CA ILE A 46 -7.80 -9.15 -10.31
C ILE A 46 -6.35 -9.34 -9.91
N TYR A 47 -5.45 -9.47 -10.89
CA TYR A 47 -4.02 -9.61 -10.60
C TYR A 47 -3.45 -8.36 -9.92
N GLU A 48 -3.85 -7.20 -10.39
CA GLU A 48 -3.39 -5.94 -9.83
C GLU A 48 -3.82 -5.79 -8.37
N ILE A 49 -5.09 -6.05 -8.08
CA ILE A 49 -5.63 -5.95 -6.74
C ILE A 49 -4.92 -6.93 -5.81
N ASN A 50 -4.68 -8.15 -6.28
CA ASN A 50 -3.97 -9.15 -5.48
C ASN A 50 -2.54 -8.71 -5.19
N ALA A 51 -1.84 -8.18 -6.21
CA ALA A 51 -0.46 -7.72 -6.03
C ALA A 51 -0.39 -6.58 -5.02
N LEU A 52 -1.30 -5.62 -5.13
CA LEU A 52 -1.36 -4.49 -4.21
C LEU A 52 -1.69 -4.95 -2.79
N SER A 53 -2.59 -5.93 -2.68
CA SER A 53 -2.98 -6.46 -1.37
C SER A 53 -1.82 -7.16 -0.69
N PHE A 54 -1.03 -7.93 -1.43
CA PHE A 54 0.14 -8.59 -0.87
C PHE A 54 1.19 -7.57 -0.41
N ARG A 55 1.40 -6.52 -1.21
CA ARG A 55 2.33 -5.47 -0.83
C ARG A 55 1.86 -4.74 0.42
N TYR A 56 0.56 -4.51 0.52
CA TYR A 56 -0.04 -3.86 1.68
C TYR A 56 0.24 -4.68 2.95
N LYS A 57 0.02 -6.00 2.88
CA LYS A 57 0.30 -6.88 4.01
C LYS A 57 1.77 -6.85 4.40
N TYR A 58 2.64 -6.84 3.40
CA TYR A 58 4.08 -6.77 3.64
C TYR A 58 4.45 -5.49 4.40
N LEU A 59 3.94 -4.36 3.93
CA LEU A 59 4.25 -3.08 4.55
C LEU A 59 3.68 -2.98 5.97
N LEU A 60 2.48 -3.51 6.19
CA LEU A 60 1.91 -3.54 7.53
C LEU A 60 2.81 -4.33 8.48
N ARG A 61 3.34 -5.45 8.01
CA ARG A 61 4.23 -6.26 8.81
C ARG A 61 5.50 -5.50 9.15
N GLN A 62 6.02 -4.75 8.18
CA GLN A 62 7.21 -3.93 8.42
C GLN A 62 6.97 -2.87 9.49
N VAL A 63 5.80 -2.23 9.46
CA VAL A 63 5.45 -1.23 10.46
C VAL A 63 5.36 -1.86 11.85
N GLN A 64 4.77 -3.05 11.94
CA GLN A 64 4.62 -3.73 13.22
C GLN A 64 5.95 -4.13 13.82
N ASP A 65 6.96 -4.33 12.99
CA ASP A 65 8.30 -4.72 13.46
C ASP A 65 9.12 -3.53 13.93
N ILE A 66 8.66 -2.33 13.73
CA ILE A 66 9.39 -1.13 14.16
C ILE A 66 8.93 -0.72 15.55
N HIS A 67 9.87 -0.68 16.47
CA HIS A 67 9.60 -0.23 17.83
C HIS A 67 10.08 1.20 17.99
N VAL A 68 9.14 2.08 18.26
CA VAL A 68 9.43 3.52 18.37
C VAL A 68 9.09 4.03 19.75
#